data_45c88e68e0c64c42a0388a951e512011
#
_entry.id   45c88e68e0c64c42a0388a951e512011
#
_cell.length_a   1.000
_cell.length_b   1.000
_cell.length_c   1.000
_cell.angle_alpha   90.00
_cell.angle_beta   90.00
_cell.angle_gamma   90.00
#
_symmetry.space_group_name_H-M   'P 1'
#
loop_
_entity.id
_entity.type
_entity.pdbx_description
1 polymer ?
#
loop_
_entity_poly.entity_id
_entity_poly.type
_entity_poly.pdbx_seq_one_letter_code
_entity_poly.pdbx_strand_id
1 'polypeptide(L)'
;MATDGITSLVVNGATIEAVDRGKGRIILFLHPGIGIDPAAPVLAALAHGGRVIAPSHPGFGASQLPKGMTTVDDLAYFYLDMMEQLDLHDVLVVGVGLGGWIAAEIAIKDQSRLSHLVMANAIGIKVADRETRDIVDIWSLLFDEYNALAYFDPNVGKHDYKKLPAAESLAAARNREAYARFCWSPYMHSPKLKGRLHRIRIPTLMLWGTADRILSDKYGRAYCAAIPGARFEPIERAGHFPHIEQPEEFARQALAFAESNTASAARARRA
;
A
#
# COMPACT_ATOMS: atom_id res chain seq x y z
N MET A 1 -17.16 6.83 21.79
CA MET A 1 -17.21 6.26 20.42
C MET A 1 -16.35 5.01 20.47
N ALA A 2 -16.90 3.86 20.09
CA ALA A 2 -16.15 2.60 20.11
C ALA A 2 -14.95 2.73 19.15
N THR A 3 -13.77 2.35 19.62
CA THR A 3 -12.55 2.25 18.83
C THR A 3 -12.63 1.02 17.95
N ASP A 4 -13.60 1.03 17.01
CA ASP A 4 -13.92 -0.13 16.19
C ASP A 4 -12.68 -0.58 15.39
N GLY A 5 -12.06 -1.64 15.90
CA GLY A 5 -11.01 -2.38 15.23
C GLY A 5 -9.58 -1.90 15.47
N ILE A 6 -9.31 -0.84 16.25
CA ILE A 6 -7.91 -0.49 16.60
C ILE A 6 -7.38 -1.50 17.61
N THR A 7 -6.25 -2.10 17.29
CA THR A 7 -5.57 -3.11 18.11
C THR A 7 -4.06 -2.87 18.11
N SER A 8 -3.36 -3.65 18.90
CA SER A 8 -1.90 -3.65 18.95
C SER A 8 -1.39 -5.06 18.69
N LEU A 9 -0.51 -5.19 17.72
CA LEU A 9 0.17 -6.44 17.38
C LEU A 9 1.61 -6.39 17.91
N VAL A 10 2.13 -7.52 18.34
CA VAL A 10 3.56 -7.63 18.69
C VAL A 10 4.23 -8.49 17.62
N VAL A 11 5.18 -7.94 16.91
CA VAL A 11 5.93 -8.61 15.86
C VAL A 11 7.42 -8.43 16.13
N ASN A 12 8.15 -9.53 16.32
CA ASN A 12 9.58 -9.51 16.67
C ASN A 12 9.90 -8.59 17.87
N GLY A 13 9.00 -8.53 18.85
CA GLY A 13 9.13 -7.68 20.04
C GLY A 13 8.76 -6.20 19.83
N ALA A 14 8.44 -5.78 18.62
CA ALA A 14 7.95 -4.42 18.34
C ALA A 14 6.44 -4.34 18.44
N THR A 15 5.93 -3.33 19.13
CA THR A 15 4.49 -3.04 19.21
C THR A 15 4.05 -2.23 18.00
N ILE A 16 3.08 -2.75 17.28
CA ILE A 16 2.54 -2.20 16.03
C ILE A 16 1.06 -1.88 16.22
N GLU A 17 0.69 -0.63 16.01
CA GLU A 17 -0.70 -0.23 15.91
C GLU A 17 -1.33 -0.82 14.65
N ALA A 18 -2.54 -1.35 14.72
CA ALA A 18 -3.22 -1.91 13.57
C ALA A 18 -4.74 -1.72 13.66
N VAL A 19 -5.39 -1.74 12.51
CA VAL A 19 -6.83 -1.98 12.42
C VAL A 19 -7.04 -3.46 12.11
N ASP A 20 -7.91 -4.12 12.87
CA ASP A 20 -8.31 -5.51 12.64
C ASP A 20 -9.83 -5.58 12.70
N ARG A 21 -10.47 -5.80 11.55
CA ARG A 21 -11.93 -5.83 11.43
C ARG A 21 -12.42 -6.80 10.35
N GLY A 22 -13.65 -7.27 10.49
CA GLY A 22 -14.25 -8.22 9.57
C GLY A 22 -13.89 -9.66 9.92
N LYS A 23 -14.28 -10.61 9.07
CA LYS A 23 -14.05 -12.06 9.23
C LYS A 23 -13.89 -12.74 7.88
N GLY A 24 -13.27 -13.91 7.84
CA GLY A 24 -13.11 -14.71 6.62
C GLY A 24 -11.74 -14.59 6.00
N ARG A 25 -11.65 -14.44 4.66
CA ARG A 25 -10.37 -14.28 3.94
C ARG A 25 -9.54 -13.17 4.56
N ILE A 26 -8.24 -13.39 4.70
CA ILE A 26 -7.33 -12.37 5.22
C ILE A 26 -7.02 -11.35 4.10
N ILE A 27 -7.20 -10.08 4.43
CA ILE A 27 -6.85 -8.94 3.59
C ILE A 27 -5.82 -8.12 4.37
N LEU A 28 -4.56 -8.18 3.96
CA LEU A 28 -3.50 -7.36 4.53
C LEU A 28 -3.43 -6.04 3.75
N PHE A 29 -3.86 -4.95 4.39
CA PHE A 29 -3.83 -3.63 3.80
C PHE A 29 -2.56 -2.87 4.21
N LEU A 30 -1.73 -2.51 3.23
CA LEU A 30 -0.47 -1.79 3.39
C LEU A 30 -0.66 -0.34 2.92
N HIS A 31 -0.63 0.59 3.86
CA HIS A 31 -0.95 1.99 3.64
C HIS A 31 0.14 2.76 2.86
N PRO A 32 -0.18 3.91 2.25
CA PRO A 32 0.79 4.79 1.60
C PRO A 32 1.67 5.54 2.61
N GLY A 33 2.64 6.32 2.10
CA GLY A 33 3.57 7.09 2.92
C GLY A 33 2.95 8.19 3.80
N ILE A 34 1.67 8.54 3.57
CA ILE A 34 0.93 9.48 4.44
C ILE A 34 0.40 8.82 5.72
N GLY A 35 0.52 7.49 5.87
CA GLY A 35 -0.05 6.74 6.97
C GLY A 35 -1.45 6.19 6.65
N ILE A 36 -2.14 5.74 7.70
CA ILE A 36 -3.51 5.22 7.62
C ILE A 36 -4.39 5.92 8.64
N ASP A 37 -5.60 6.29 8.22
CA ASP A 37 -6.68 6.67 9.13
C ASP A 37 -7.45 5.38 9.51
N PRO A 38 -7.52 5.01 10.80
CA PRO A 38 -8.29 3.85 11.23
C PRO A 38 -9.77 3.90 10.87
N ALA A 39 -10.31 5.10 10.68
CA ALA A 39 -11.70 5.33 10.27
C ALA A 39 -11.87 5.38 8.75
N ALA A 40 -10.79 5.20 7.96
CA ALA A 40 -10.84 5.31 6.50
C ALA A 40 -11.94 4.41 5.89
N PRO A 41 -12.82 4.96 5.04
CA PRO A 41 -13.95 4.21 4.43
C PRO A 41 -13.49 2.96 3.68
N VAL A 42 -12.32 2.98 3.04
CA VAL A 42 -11.77 1.84 2.31
C VAL A 42 -11.61 0.59 3.19
N LEU A 43 -11.26 0.76 4.48
CA LEU A 43 -11.10 -0.38 5.39
C LEU A 43 -12.46 -1.05 5.71
N ALA A 44 -13.51 -0.24 5.83
CA ALA A 44 -14.86 -0.75 6.00
C ALA A 44 -15.36 -1.44 4.72
N ALA A 45 -15.11 -0.85 3.56
CA ALA A 45 -15.49 -1.41 2.27
C ALA A 45 -14.77 -2.75 1.98
N LEU A 46 -13.46 -2.85 2.24
CA LEU A 46 -12.71 -4.10 2.14
C LEU A 46 -13.20 -5.17 3.13
N ALA A 47 -13.62 -4.76 4.34
CA ALA A 47 -14.10 -5.69 5.37
C ALA A 47 -15.42 -6.40 4.99
N HIS A 48 -16.14 -5.96 3.98
CA HIS A 48 -17.27 -6.73 3.41
C HIS A 48 -16.81 -8.02 2.71
N GLY A 49 -15.57 -8.07 2.23
CA GLY A 49 -15.00 -9.25 1.55
C GLY A 49 -14.07 -10.13 2.40
N GLY A 50 -13.77 -9.72 3.65
CA GLY A 50 -12.86 -10.50 4.50
C GLY A 50 -12.48 -9.83 5.82
N ARG A 51 -11.51 -10.42 6.52
CA ARG A 51 -10.87 -9.83 7.69
C ARG A 51 -9.74 -8.92 7.23
N VAL A 52 -9.89 -7.63 7.42
CA VAL A 52 -8.86 -6.62 7.11
C VAL A 52 -7.94 -6.45 8.29
N ILE A 53 -6.65 -6.70 8.07
CA ILE A 53 -5.56 -6.36 8.98
C ILE A 53 -4.79 -5.23 8.29
N ALA A 54 -4.82 -4.03 8.90
CA ALA A 54 -4.18 -2.84 8.37
C ALA A 54 -3.21 -2.27 9.41
N PRO A 55 -1.95 -2.76 9.45
CA PRO A 55 -0.95 -2.25 10.37
C PRO A 55 -0.49 -0.85 9.96
N SER A 56 -0.31 0.04 10.92
CA SER A 56 0.53 1.21 10.75
C SER A 56 1.97 0.74 10.62
N HIS A 57 2.65 1.03 9.50
CA HIS A 57 4.02 0.53 9.26
C HIS A 57 4.96 0.86 10.42
N PRO A 58 6.00 0.04 10.68
CA PRO A 58 7.03 0.38 11.65
C PRO A 58 7.53 1.82 11.51
N GLY A 59 7.46 2.58 12.61
CA GLY A 59 7.82 3.99 12.65
C GLY A 59 6.71 4.98 12.25
N PHE A 60 5.59 4.50 11.69
CA PHE A 60 4.43 5.33 11.39
C PHE A 60 3.44 5.35 12.56
N GLY A 61 2.66 6.42 12.67
CA GLY A 61 1.64 6.56 13.70
C GLY A 61 2.18 6.31 15.11
N ALA A 62 1.54 5.40 15.83
CA ALA A 62 1.99 4.95 17.16
C ALA A 62 2.87 3.67 17.11
N SER A 63 3.13 3.12 15.91
CA SER A 63 3.95 1.92 15.75
C SER A 63 5.42 2.16 16.13
N GLN A 64 6.01 1.21 16.86
CA GLN A 64 7.43 1.23 17.15
C GLN A 64 8.26 1.03 15.87
N LEU A 65 9.44 1.67 15.83
CA LEU A 65 10.44 1.43 14.79
C LEU A 65 11.52 0.50 15.36
N PRO A 66 11.63 -0.75 14.87
CA PRO A 66 12.70 -1.65 15.30
C PRO A 66 14.09 -1.05 15.00
N LYS A 67 15.03 -1.31 15.91
CA LYS A 67 16.41 -0.82 15.75
C LYS A 67 17.03 -1.41 14.49
N GLY A 68 17.64 -0.54 13.67
CA GLY A 68 18.33 -0.94 12.44
C GLY A 68 17.42 -1.04 11.20
N MET A 69 16.11 -0.91 11.33
CA MET A 69 15.19 -0.90 10.20
C MET A 69 15.26 0.45 9.47
N THR A 70 15.74 0.44 8.23
CA THR A 70 16.03 1.66 7.45
C THR A 70 15.57 1.60 6.01
N THR A 71 15.20 0.43 5.50
CA THR A 71 14.87 0.21 4.09
C THR A 71 13.49 -0.40 3.91
N VAL A 72 12.93 -0.28 2.71
CA VAL A 72 11.69 -0.98 2.35
C VAL A 72 11.89 -2.49 2.30
N ASP A 73 13.12 -2.94 2.06
CA ASP A 73 13.50 -4.35 2.16
C ASP A 73 13.32 -4.90 3.59
N ASP A 74 13.71 -4.12 4.61
CA ASP A 74 13.48 -4.47 6.02
C ASP A 74 11.99 -4.54 6.35
N LEU A 75 11.18 -3.60 5.82
CA LEU A 75 9.73 -3.63 5.97
C LEU A 75 9.11 -4.88 5.34
N ALA A 76 9.62 -5.33 4.20
CA ALA A 76 9.12 -6.54 3.56
C ALA A 76 9.38 -7.79 4.42
N TYR A 77 10.59 -7.94 4.96
CA TYR A 77 10.89 -9.04 5.90
C TYR A 77 10.05 -8.96 7.17
N PHE A 78 9.86 -7.75 7.72
CA PHE A 78 8.97 -7.56 8.87
C PHE A 78 7.55 -8.08 8.62
N TYR A 79 7.00 -7.85 7.42
CA TYR A 79 5.66 -8.34 7.07
C TYR A 79 5.64 -9.85 6.79
N LEU A 80 6.71 -10.42 6.26
CA LEU A 80 6.84 -11.89 6.17
C LEU A 80 6.82 -12.52 7.56
N ASP A 81 7.60 -12.00 8.49
CA ASP A 81 7.63 -12.46 9.88
C ASP A 81 6.26 -12.24 10.57
N MET A 82 5.60 -11.12 10.32
CA MET A 82 4.25 -10.86 10.84
C MET A 82 3.24 -11.90 10.35
N MET A 83 3.25 -12.21 9.06
CA MET A 83 2.34 -13.23 8.51
C MET A 83 2.65 -14.61 9.07
N GLU A 84 3.91 -14.93 9.33
CA GLU A 84 4.30 -16.19 9.97
C GLU A 84 3.86 -16.25 11.42
N GLN A 85 4.17 -15.24 12.23
CA GLN A 85 3.83 -15.20 13.66
C GLN A 85 2.32 -15.19 13.94
N LEU A 86 1.55 -14.58 13.04
CA LEU A 86 0.08 -14.56 13.12
C LEU A 86 -0.58 -15.74 12.40
N ASP A 87 0.22 -16.65 11.85
CA ASP A 87 -0.22 -17.83 11.07
C ASP A 87 -1.23 -17.48 9.96
N LEU A 88 -0.96 -16.38 9.22
CA LEU A 88 -1.81 -15.94 8.13
C LEU A 88 -1.52 -16.73 6.86
N HIS A 89 -2.58 -17.20 6.19
CA HIS A 89 -2.52 -17.96 4.94
C HIS A 89 -3.54 -17.43 3.94
N ASP A 90 -3.34 -17.74 2.65
CA ASP A 90 -4.20 -17.30 1.54
C ASP A 90 -4.46 -15.78 1.53
N VAL A 91 -3.45 -15.01 1.90
CA VAL A 91 -3.55 -13.57 2.13
C VAL A 91 -3.74 -12.84 0.80
N LEU A 92 -4.80 -12.03 0.71
CA LEU A 92 -4.91 -10.96 -0.27
C LEU A 92 -4.12 -9.76 0.24
N VAL A 93 -2.99 -9.44 -0.38
CA VAL A 93 -2.22 -8.23 -0.05
C VAL A 93 -2.71 -7.08 -0.91
N VAL A 94 -3.10 -5.98 -0.27
CA VAL A 94 -3.54 -4.73 -0.91
C VAL A 94 -2.62 -3.62 -0.48
N GLY A 95 -1.81 -3.07 -1.39
CA GLY A 95 -0.84 -2.02 -1.06
C GLY A 95 -1.01 -0.77 -1.91
N VAL A 96 -0.92 0.41 -1.29
CA VAL A 96 -1.05 1.72 -1.95
C VAL A 96 0.26 2.50 -1.83
N GLY A 97 0.74 3.10 -2.90
CA GLY A 97 1.96 3.91 -2.91
C GLY A 97 3.16 3.16 -2.33
N LEU A 98 3.65 3.58 -1.15
CA LEU A 98 4.69 2.86 -0.38
C LEU A 98 4.26 1.44 -0.04
N GLY A 99 3.01 1.25 0.40
CA GLY A 99 2.46 -0.09 0.69
C GLY A 99 2.47 -1.00 -0.54
N GLY A 100 2.28 -0.45 -1.74
CA GLY A 100 2.43 -1.19 -2.99
C GLY A 100 3.87 -1.62 -3.26
N TRP A 101 4.85 -0.77 -2.94
CA TRP A 101 6.27 -1.16 -3.01
C TRP A 101 6.60 -2.27 -2.01
N ILE A 102 6.16 -2.12 -0.75
CA ILE A 102 6.35 -3.17 0.28
C ILE A 102 5.71 -4.50 -0.20
N ALA A 103 4.50 -4.45 -0.74
CA ALA A 103 3.79 -5.63 -1.26
C ALA A 103 4.56 -6.32 -2.40
N ALA A 104 5.14 -5.56 -3.31
CA ALA A 104 6.00 -6.10 -4.37
C ALA A 104 7.29 -6.73 -3.82
N GLU A 105 7.93 -6.09 -2.84
CA GLU A 105 9.14 -6.65 -2.17
C GLU A 105 8.81 -7.94 -1.40
N ILE A 106 7.66 -8.03 -0.72
CA ILE A 106 7.16 -9.27 -0.11
C ILE A 106 7.01 -10.36 -1.19
N ALA A 107 6.28 -10.06 -2.26
CA ALA A 107 5.93 -11.03 -3.28
C ALA A 107 7.14 -11.55 -4.09
N ILE A 108 8.21 -10.77 -4.29
CA ILE A 108 9.45 -11.27 -4.94
C ILE A 108 10.28 -12.17 -4.02
N LYS A 109 10.08 -12.09 -2.69
CA LYS A 109 10.81 -12.88 -1.69
C LYS A 109 10.10 -14.20 -1.40
N ASP A 110 8.85 -14.12 -0.95
CA ASP A 110 8.05 -15.30 -0.63
C ASP A 110 6.56 -15.06 -0.95
N GLN A 111 5.93 -16.02 -1.64
CA GLN A 111 4.53 -16.01 -2.01
C GLN A 111 3.74 -17.15 -1.35
N SER A 112 4.38 -17.97 -0.52
CA SER A 112 3.80 -19.19 0.03
C SER A 112 2.52 -18.94 0.85
N ARG A 113 2.42 -17.77 1.48
CA ARG A 113 1.28 -17.35 2.28
C ARG A 113 0.30 -16.44 1.53
N LEU A 114 0.64 -16.04 0.29
CA LEU A 114 -0.14 -15.09 -0.51
C LEU A 114 -1.07 -15.81 -1.48
N SER A 115 -2.29 -15.28 -1.63
CA SER A 115 -3.22 -15.74 -2.68
C SER A 115 -3.25 -14.77 -3.87
N HIS A 116 -3.28 -13.48 -3.61
CA HIS A 116 -3.42 -12.41 -4.61
C HIS A 116 -2.65 -11.18 -4.18
N LEU A 117 -2.26 -10.39 -5.16
CA LEU A 117 -1.61 -9.10 -4.98
C LEU A 117 -2.42 -8.00 -5.68
N VAL A 118 -2.80 -6.97 -4.95
CA VAL A 118 -3.39 -5.74 -5.48
C VAL A 118 -2.48 -4.58 -5.10
N MET A 119 -1.98 -3.86 -6.09
CA MET A 119 -1.15 -2.68 -5.89
C MET A 119 -1.82 -1.47 -6.52
N ALA A 120 -1.88 -0.35 -5.80
CA ALA A 120 -2.48 0.87 -6.32
C ALA A 120 -1.47 2.03 -6.30
N ASN A 121 -1.30 2.69 -7.44
CA ASN A 121 -0.39 3.83 -7.58
C ASN A 121 0.96 3.59 -6.88
N ALA A 122 1.48 2.35 -7.05
CA ALA A 122 2.66 1.85 -6.33
C ALA A 122 3.93 2.58 -6.81
N ILE A 123 4.74 3.03 -5.86
CA ILE A 123 6.12 3.48 -6.08
C ILE A 123 7.07 2.27 -6.03
N GLY A 124 8.37 2.47 -6.15
CA GLY A 124 9.36 1.44 -5.83
C GLY A 124 10.26 1.00 -6.98
N ILE A 125 9.95 1.36 -8.24
CA ILE A 125 10.79 1.03 -9.38
C ILE A 125 11.37 2.28 -10.06
N LYS A 126 12.40 2.07 -10.88
CA LYS A 126 12.94 3.07 -11.80
C LYS A 126 12.58 2.65 -13.23
N VAL A 127 11.90 3.52 -13.98
CA VAL A 127 11.43 3.26 -15.34
C VAL A 127 12.25 4.04 -16.37
N ALA A 128 12.43 5.34 -16.15
CA ALA A 128 13.22 6.21 -17.00
C ALA A 128 14.73 5.96 -16.82
N ASP A 129 15.54 6.66 -17.58
CA ASP A 129 16.99 6.68 -17.46
C ASP A 129 17.44 7.28 -16.09
N ARG A 130 18.76 7.29 -15.87
CA ARG A 130 19.32 7.74 -14.61
C ARG A 130 19.03 9.20 -14.30
N GLU A 131 18.99 10.05 -15.33
CA GLU A 131 18.88 11.51 -15.19
C GLU A 131 17.42 11.99 -15.12
N THR A 132 16.48 11.20 -15.63
CA THR A 132 15.06 11.56 -15.68
C THR A 132 14.36 11.10 -14.41
N ARG A 133 13.66 12.00 -13.69
CA ARG A 133 12.84 11.62 -12.54
C ARG A 133 11.53 10.97 -13.00
N ASP A 134 11.22 9.80 -12.46
CA ASP A 134 9.93 9.13 -12.67
C ASP A 134 8.84 9.65 -11.72
N ILE A 135 9.25 10.11 -10.56
CA ILE A 135 8.38 10.49 -9.44
C ILE A 135 8.66 11.94 -9.08
N VAL A 136 7.62 12.73 -8.94
CA VAL A 136 7.73 14.13 -8.53
C VAL A 136 8.44 14.24 -7.17
N ASP A 137 9.30 15.24 -7.00
CA ASP A 137 9.96 15.51 -5.72
C ASP A 137 8.98 16.10 -4.71
N ILE A 138 8.28 15.23 -4.01
CA ILE A 138 7.25 15.63 -3.05
C ILE A 138 7.79 16.38 -1.83
N TRP A 139 9.10 16.32 -1.59
CA TRP A 139 9.72 17.00 -0.46
C TRP A 139 10.01 18.47 -0.76
N SER A 140 10.07 18.85 -2.04
CA SER A 140 10.29 20.21 -2.51
C SER A 140 9.00 21.03 -2.69
N LEU A 141 7.83 20.37 -2.60
CA LEU A 141 6.53 21.00 -2.85
C LEU A 141 5.96 21.65 -1.59
N LEU A 142 5.28 22.77 -1.79
CA LEU A 142 4.35 23.29 -0.80
C LEU A 142 3.12 22.39 -0.71
N PHE A 143 2.38 22.50 0.38
CA PHE A 143 1.27 21.61 0.69
C PHE A 143 0.16 21.63 -0.37
N ASP A 144 -0.20 22.85 -0.81
CA ASP A 144 -1.22 23.02 -1.84
C ASP A 144 -0.75 22.50 -3.21
N GLU A 145 0.53 22.66 -3.54
CA GLU A 145 1.14 22.11 -4.76
C GLU A 145 1.12 20.59 -4.75
N TYR A 146 1.49 19.97 -3.61
CA TYR A 146 1.41 18.54 -3.43
C TYR A 146 -0.02 18.04 -3.60
N ASN A 147 -1.00 18.64 -2.92
CA ASN A 147 -2.40 18.24 -3.02
C ASN A 147 -2.94 18.39 -4.45
N ALA A 148 -2.56 19.46 -5.15
CA ALA A 148 -2.94 19.65 -6.55
C ALA A 148 -2.43 18.53 -7.47
N LEU A 149 -1.32 17.88 -7.15
CA LEU A 149 -0.76 16.77 -7.92
C LEU A 149 -1.25 15.41 -7.44
N ALA A 150 -1.45 15.24 -6.13
CA ALA A 150 -1.76 13.95 -5.52
C ALA A 150 -3.23 13.57 -5.59
N TYR A 151 -4.15 14.53 -5.66
CA TYR A 151 -5.60 14.29 -5.67
C TYR A 151 -6.26 14.74 -6.96
N PHE A 152 -7.35 14.08 -7.33
CA PHE A 152 -8.29 14.55 -8.35
C PHE A 152 -9.00 15.82 -7.86
N ASP A 153 -9.56 15.77 -6.63
CA ASP A 153 -10.03 16.94 -5.91
C ASP A 153 -9.01 17.34 -4.82
N PRO A 154 -8.23 18.42 -5.03
CA PRO A 154 -7.23 18.85 -4.06
C PRO A 154 -7.77 19.18 -2.68
N ASN A 155 -9.09 19.41 -2.54
CA ASN A 155 -9.71 19.71 -1.25
C ASN A 155 -9.76 18.49 -0.33
N VAL A 156 -9.76 17.28 -0.89
CA VAL A 156 -9.73 16.02 -0.12
C VAL A 156 -8.46 15.92 0.73
N GLY A 157 -7.32 16.38 0.20
CA GLY A 157 -6.04 16.39 0.92
C GLY A 157 -5.81 17.59 1.83
N LYS A 158 -6.75 18.54 1.90
CA LYS A 158 -6.56 19.76 2.72
C LYS A 158 -6.76 19.46 4.20
N HIS A 159 -5.71 19.68 4.97
CA HIS A 159 -5.75 19.66 6.42
C HIS A 159 -5.32 21.01 6.99
N ASP A 160 -6.12 21.56 7.89
CA ASP A 160 -5.72 22.73 8.68
C ASP A 160 -4.87 22.26 9.87
N TYR A 161 -3.56 22.10 9.64
CA TYR A 161 -2.63 21.61 10.66
C TYR A 161 -2.64 22.44 11.94
N LYS A 162 -3.09 23.71 11.89
CA LYS A 162 -3.17 24.55 13.09
C LYS A 162 -4.36 24.16 13.99
N LYS A 163 -5.34 23.47 13.43
CA LYS A 163 -6.55 23.01 14.15
C LYS A 163 -6.52 21.54 14.50
N LEU A 164 -5.53 20.79 14.00
CA LEU A 164 -5.41 19.37 14.34
C LEU A 164 -5.08 19.20 15.83
N PRO A 165 -5.67 18.22 16.50
CA PRO A 165 -5.25 17.79 17.82
C PRO A 165 -3.75 17.46 17.84
N ALA A 166 -3.08 17.72 18.98
CA ALA A 166 -1.64 17.49 19.09
C ALA A 166 -1.21 16.06 18.75
N ALA A 167 -2.03 15.07 19.09
CA ALA A 167 -1.76 13.66 18.77
C ALA A 167 -1.77 13.39 17.25
N GLU A 168 -2.72 13.98 16.52
CA GLU A 168 -2.82 13.83 15.05
C GLU A 168 -1.66 14.57 14.36
N SER A 169 -1.31 15.75 14.84
CA SER A 169 -0.15 16.50 14.34
C SER A 169 1.16 15.73 14.54
N LEU A 170 1.31 15.08 15.70
CA LEU A 170 2.46 14.24 16.00
C LEU A 170 2.50 12.99 15.10
N ALA A 171 1.35 12.35 14.87
CA ALA A 171 1.26 11.20 13.97
C ALA A 171 1.63 11.59 12.53
N ALA A 172 1.12 12.73 12.03
CA ALA A 172 1.47 13.25 10.71
C ALA A 172 2.98 13.53 10.58
N ALA A 173 3.60 14.13 11.61
CA ALA A 173 5.05 14.40 11.62
C ALA A 173 5.86 13.09 11.61
N ARG A 174 5.46 12.08 12.41
CA ARG A 174 6.09 10.76 12.43
C ARG A 174 5.96 10.03 11.09
N ASN A 175 4.78 10.09 10.48
CA ASN A 175 4.56 9.50 9.16
C ASN A 175 5.50 10.11 8.11
N ARG A 176 5.66 11.44 8.13
CA ARG A 176 6.56 12.14 7.20
C ARG A 176 8.03 11.77 7.45
N GLU A 177 8.46 11.69 8.71
CA GLU A 177 9.82 11.25 9.08
C GLU A 177 10.09 9.81 8.63
N ALA A 178 9.18 8.88 8.95
CA ALA A 178 9.32 7.48 8.56
C ALA A 178 9.31 7.31 7.04
N TYR A 179 8.43 8.02 6.34
CA TYR A 179 8.40 8.00 4.87
C TYR A 179 9.71 8.48 4.27
N ALA A 180 10.28 9.58 4.79
CA ALA A 180 11.59 10.04 4.36
C ALA A 180 12.69 9.00 4.66
N ARG A 181 12.70 8.41 5.84
CA ARG A 181 13.67 7.38 6.25
C ARG A 181 13.73 6.22 5.26
N PHE A 182 12.59 5.70 4.84
CA PHE A 182 12.52 4.53 3.95
C PHE A 182 12.66 4.87 2.46
N CYS A 183 12.33 6.10 2.06
CA CYS A 183 12.15 6.45 0.64
C CYS A 183 13.06 7.57 0.13
N TRP A 184 13.96 8.12 0.97
CA TRP A 184 14.81 9.24 0.57
C TRP A 184 15.94 8.84 -0.39
N SER A 185 16.62 7.73 -0.13
CA SER A 185 17.80 7.35 -0.91
C SER A 185 17.91 5.82 -1.08
N PRO A 186 17.80 5.31 -2.30
CA PRO A 186 17.43 5.99 -3.55
C PRO A 186 16.01 6.55 -3.51
N TYR A 187 15.79 7.69 -4.16
CA TYR A 187 14.52 8.40 -4.08
C TYR A 187 13.35 7.56 -4.60
N MET A 188 12.50 7.11 -3.69
CA MET A 188 11.23 6.40 -3.93
C MET A 188 11.34 5.13 -4.79
N HIS A 189 12.52 4.50 -4.87
CA HIS A 189 12.66 3.24 -5.60
C HIS A 189 13.79 2.35 -5.09
N SER A 190 13.68 1.04 -5.35
CA SER A 190 14.78 0.08 -5.27
C SER A 190 15.38 -0.11 -6.67
N PRO A 191 16.70 0.12 -6.86
CA PRO A 191 17.34 -0.10 -8.16
C PRO A 191 17.24 -1.54 -8.67
N LYS A 192 16.95 -2.48 -7.77
CA LYS A 192 16.93 -3.93 -8.06
C LYS A 192 15.51 -4.46 -8.29
N LEU A 193 14.47 -3.80 -7.77
CA LEU A 193 13.11 -4.34 -7.74
C LEU A 193 12.56 -4.62 -9.13
N LYS A 194 12.67 -3.67 -10.07
CA LYS A 194 12.15 -3.83 -11.43
C LYS A 194 12.65 -5.11 -12.10
N GLY A 195 13.95 -5.41 -11.98
CA GLY A 195 14.55 -6.62 -12.54
C GLY A 195 14.13 -7.91 -11.84
N ARG A 196 13.46 -7.83 -10.70
CA ARG A 196 13.01 -9.00 -9.90
C ARG A 196 11.51 -9.25 -9.98
N LEU A 197 10.72 -8.32 -10.52
CA LEU A 197 9.24 -8.40 -10.59
C LEU A 197 8.75 -9.63 -11.37
N HIS A 198 9.55 -10.14 -12.30
CA HIS A 198 9.26 -11.40 -13.01
C HIS A 198 9.13 -12.62 -12.09
N ARG A 199 9.55 -12.51 -10.83
CA ARG A 199 9.41 -13.59 -9.81
C ARG A 199 8.01 -13.67 -9.24
N ILE A 200 7.20 -12.61 -9.35
CA ILE A 200 5.80 -12.62 -8.89
C ILE A 200 5.00 -13.53 -9.81
N ARG A 201 4.39 -14.58 -9.25
CA ARG A 201 3.64 -15.62 -9.95
C ARG A 201 2.18 -15.71 -9.54
N ILE A 202 1.83 -15.09 -8.41
CA ILE A 202 0.44 -15.01 -7.96
C ILE A 202 -0.36 -14.03 -8.83
N PRO A 203 -1.68 -14.22 -8.96
CA PRO A 203 -2.54 -13.24 -9.64
C PRO A 203 -2.32 -11.84 -9.09
N THR A 204 -2.04 -10.89 -9.98
CA THR A 204 -1.70 -9.52 -9.63
C THR A 204 -2.58 -8.52 -10.37
N LEU A 205 -3.11 -7.54 -9.63
CA LEU A 205 -3.88 -6.41 -10.15
C LEU A 205 -3.16 -5.11 -9.80
N MET A 206 -2.97 -4.26 -10.81
CA MET A 206 -2.52 -2.89 -10.64
C MET A 206 -3.72 -1.96 -10.83
N LEU A 207 -4.15 -1.31 -9.74
CA LEU A 207 -5.14 -0.23 -9.78
C LEU A 207 -4.43 1.11 -9.97
N TRP A 208 -5.04 2.01 -10.75
CA TRP A 208 -4.39 3.27 -11.04
C TRP A 208 -5.38 4.44 -11.12
N GLY A 209 -5.21 5.42 -10.24
CA GLY A 209 -5.99 6.66 -10.30
C GLY A 209 -5.64 7.45 -11.56
N THR A 210 -6.64 7.71 -12.41
CA THR A 210 -6.43 8.32 -13.75
C THR A 210 -5.95 9.77 -13.68
N ALA A 211 -6.09 10.44 -12.54
CA ALA A 211 -5.65 11.79 -12.30
C ALA A 211 -4.35 11.89 -11.46
N ASP A 212 -3.62 10.80 -11.29
CA ASP A 212 -2.32 10.81 -10.59
C ASP A 212 -1.30 11.64 -11.38
N ARG A 213 -0.82 12.71 -10.75
CA ARG A 213 0.23 13.59 -11.29
C ARG A 213 1.54 13.54 -10.47
N ILE A 214 1.56 12.68 -9.42
CA ILE A 214 2.80 12.30 -8.72
C ILE A 214 3.53 11.24 -9.53
N LEU A 215 2.78 10.26 -10.09
CA LEU A 215 3.25 9.19 -10.95
C LEU A 215 2.46 9.21 -12.28
N SER A 216 3.14 9.04 -13.38
CA SER A 216 2.48 8.96 -14.68
C SER A 216 1.82 7.60 -14.93
N ASP A 217 0.75 7.57 -15.73
CA ASP A 217 0.15 6.32 -16.25
C ASP A 217 1.19 5.43 -16.95
N LYS A 218 2.14 6.03 -17.68
CA LYS A 218 3.26 5.32 -18.30
C LYS A 218 4.12 4.56 -17.27
N TYR A 219 4.36 5.15 -16.10
CA TYR A 219 5.08 4.49 -15.02
C TYR A 219 4.29 3.28 -14.51
N GLY A 220 3.00 3.43 -14.24
CA GLY A 220 2.13 2.35 -13.76
C GLY A 220 2.05 1.19 -14.75
N ARG A 221 1.90 1.49 -16.06
CA ARG A 221 1.90 0.45 -17.11
C ARG A 221 3.24 -0.27 -17.23
N ALA A 222 4.36 0.46 -17.10
CA ALA A 222 5.68 -0.16 -17.10
C ALA A 222 5.91 -1.06 -15.88
N TYR A 223 5.34 -0.68 -14.73
CA TYR A 223 5.37 -1.51 -13.52
C TYR A 223 4.56 -2.80 -13.74
N CYS A 224 3.31 -2.65 -14.18
CA CYS A 224 2.42 -3.78 -14.47
C CYS A 224 3.04 -4.74 -15.50
N ALA A 225 3.59 -4.24 -16.59
CA ALA A 225 4.22 -5.03 -17.64
C ALA A 225 5.45 -5.84 -17.18
N ALA A 226 6.09 -5.43 -16.08
CA ALA A 226 7.22 -6.15 -15.50
C ALA A 226 6.79 -7.36 -14.66
N ILE A 227 5.49 -7.52 -14.35
CA ILE A 227 4.92 -8.62 -13.57
C ILE A 227 4.15 -9.55 -14.53
N PRO A 228 4.56 -10.82 -14.69
CA PRO A 228 3.90 -11.74 -15.61
C PRO A 228 2.42 -11.94 -15.29
N GLY A 229 1.55 -11.70 -16.27
CA GLY A 229 0.10 -11.91 -16.12
C GLY A 229 -0.62 -10.85 -15.27
N ALA A 230 0.05 -9.80 -14.83
CA ALA A 230 -0.61 -8.72 -14.10
C ALA A 230 -1.63 -7.97 -14.99
N ARG A 231 -2.73 -7.57 -14.37
CA ARG A 231 -3.77 -6.75 -14.99
C ARG A 231 -3.65 -5.31 -14.54
N PHE A 232 -3.95 -4.36 -15.42
CA PHE A 232 -3.97 -2.93 -15.13
C PHE A 232 -5.40 -2.41 -15.29
N GLU A 233 -5.96 -1.84 -14.23
CA GLU A 233 -7.32 -1.30 -14.22
C GLU A 233 -7.33 0.14 -13.70
N PRO A 234 -7.95 1.08 -14.41
CA PRO A 234 -8.05 2.47 -13.99
C PRO A 234 -9.12 2.63 -12.89
N ILE A 235 -8.90 3.65 -12.05
CA ILE A 235 -9.92 4.21 -11.15
C ILE A 235 -10.12 5.65 -11.56
N GLU A 236 -11.29 5.91 -12.12
CA GLU A 236 -11.66 7.24 -12.60
C GLU A 236 -11.87 8.22 -11.43
N ARG A 237 -11.61 9.51 -11.69
CA ARG A 237 -11.78 10.59 -10.71
C ARG A 237 -11.00 10.34 -9.41
N ALA A 238 -9.80 9.79 -9.54
CA ALA A 238 -8.88 9.55 -8.43
C ALA A 238 -7.45 9.90 -8.86
N GLY A 239 -6.69 10.49 -7.95
CA GLY A 239 -5.26 10.77 -8.09
C GLY A 239 -4.41 9.65 -7.50
N HIS A 240 -3.33 10.05 -6.80
CA HIS A 240 -2.37 9.13 -6.18
C HIS A 240 -2.94 8.28 -5.04
N PHE A 241 -4.08 8.70 -4.49
CA PHE A 241 -4.74 8.02 -3.37
C PHE A 241 -6.16 7.55 -3.72
N PRO A 242 -6.32 6.63 -4.69
CA PRO A 242 -7.64 6.17 -5.14
C PRO A 242 -8.45 5.52 -4.02
N HIS A 243 -7.82 4.94 -3.01
CA HIS A 243 -8.45 4.35 -1.83
C HIS A 243 -9.11 5.40 -0.91
N ILE A 244 -8.73 6.68 -1.03
CA ILE A 244 -9.32 7.80 -0.29
C ILE A 244 -10.44 8.43 -1.13
N GLU A 245 -10.18 8.68 -2.41
CA GLU A 245 -11.11 9.43 -3.28
C GLU A 245 -12.25 8.58 -3.82
N GLN A 246 -12.01 7.26 -4.02
CA GLN A 246 -12.99 6.31 -4.56
C GLN A 246 -12.97 5.00 -3.75
N PRO A 247 -13.21 5.02 -2.42
CA PRO A 247 -12.98 3.87 -1.54
C PRO A 247 -13.84 2.65 -1.88
N GLU A 248 -15.10 2.84 -2.27
CA GLU A 248 -16.04 1.77 -2.63
C GLU A 248 -15.62 1.11 -3.96
N GLU A 249 -15.29 1.91 -4.97
CA GLU A 249 -14.86 1.41 -6.27
C GLU A 249 -13.51 0.69 -6.16
N PHE A 250 -12.58 1.25 -5.37
CA PHE A 250 -11.30 0.61 -5.05
C PHE A 250 -11.51 -0.77 -4.43
N ALA A 251 -12.33 -0.85 -3.38
CA ALA A 251 -12.61 -2.10 -2.69
C ALA A 251 -13.34 -3.10 -3.61
N ARG A 252 -14.33 -2.63 -4.36
CA ARG A 252 -15.08 -3.46 -5.33
C ARG A 252 -14.16 -4.11 -6.35
N GLN A 253 -13.24 -3.35 -6.96
CA GLN A 253 -12.31 -3.90 -7.95
C GLN A 253 -11.33 -4.90 -7.32
N ALA A 254 -10.76 -4.58 -6.15
CA ALA A 254 -9.85 -5.44 -5.43
C ALA A 254 -10.50 -6.80 -5.05
N LEU A 255 -11.71 -6.77 -4.50
CA LEU A 255 -12.44 -7.96 -4.07
C LEU A 255 -12.91 -8.80 -5.27
N ALA A 256 -13.48 -8.18 -6.30
CA ALA A 256 -13.92 -8.88 -7.50
C ALA A 256 -12.75 -9.58 -8.21
N PHE A 257 -11.58 -8.95 -8.25
CA PHE A 257 -10.36 -9.58 -8.78
C PHE A 257 -9.98 -10.85 -8.00
N ALA A 258 -9.99 -10.77 -6.67
CA ALA A 258 -9.63 -11.91 -5.81
C ALA A 258 -10.63 -13.07 -5.93
N GLU A 259 -11.92 -12.79 -6.12
CA GLU A 259 -12.97 -13.82 -6.32
C GLU A 259 -12.86 -14.51 -7.67
N SER A 260 -12.67 -13.74 -8.76
CA SER A 260 -12.62 -14.28 -10.12
C SER A 260 -11.48 -15.28 -10.33
N ASN A 261 -10.32 -15.02 -9.74
CA ASN A 261 -9.15 -15.90 -9.86
C ASN A 261 -9.25 -17.14 -8.98
N THR A 262 -9.91 -17.06 -7.82
CA THR A 262 -10.17 -18.21 -6.95
C THR A 262 -11.10 -19.22 -7.65
N ALA A 263 -12.14 -18.76 -8.35
CA ALA A 263 -13.05 -19.60 -9.12
C ALA A 263 -12.34 -20.29 -10.29
N SER A 264 -11.43 -19.61 -10.98
CA SER A 264 -10.62 -20.16 -12.07
C SER A 264 -9.68 -21.28 -11.58
N ALA A 265 -8.95 -21.04 -10.47
CA ALA A 265 -8.06 -22.03 -9.88
C ALA A 265 -8.81 -23.30 -9.38
N ALA A 266 -10.01 -23.13 -8.82
CA ALA A 266 -10.85 -24.24 -8.39
C ALA A 266 -11.36 -25.08 -9.56
N ARG A 267 -11.68 -24.46 -10.70
CA ARG A 267 -12.06 -25.17 -11.94
C ARG A 267 -10.89 -25.95 -12.54
N ALA A 268 -9.69 -25.33 -12.58
CA ALA A 268 -8.48 -25.97 -13.11
C ALA A 268 -8.02 -27.20 -12.28
N ARG A 269 -8.32 -27.25 -10.97
CA ARG A 269 -8.01 -28.41 -10.11
C ARG A 269 -9.02 -29.58 -10.26
N ARG A 270 -10.18 -29.33 -10.88
CA ARG A 270 -11.24 -30.35 -11.11
C ARG A 270 -11.24 -30.93 -12.53
N ALA A 271 -10.50 -30.33 -13.44
CA ALA A 271 -10.28 -30.78 -14.81
C ALA A 271 -8.97 -31.59 -14.93
#